data_acd7e981df2f6441155fc11498da6b66
#
_entry.id   acd7e981df2f6441155fc11498da6b66
#
_cell.length_a   1.000
_cell.length_b   1.000
_cell.length_c   1.000
_cell.angle_alpha   90.00
_cell.angle_beta   90.00
_cell.angle_gamma   90.00
#
_symmetry.space_group_name_H-M   'P 1'
#
loop_
_entity.id
_entity.type
_entity.pdbx_description
1 polymer ?
#
loop_
_entity_poly.entity_id
_entity_poly.type
_entity_poly.pdbx_seq_one_letter_code
_entity_poly.pdbx_strand_id
1 'polypeptide(L)'
;TRMTPTVRHEKAALGVLLIGAFGFLWWLSSQWYVGPSDGYVAVYQGGSSVMMTSYVPMMAAPSFYAGLILFAVGALIACFVFFGTLVVAKRDKTYQGSVPLVTFGAITAAIIAVFTIASGAIILIPTFLLSIGWISAVDPLVYRTIWWAFGHSSQQINVAAHISIWYLVAAVAFGAKPMSERVSRTAFLLYILFLQLASAHHILA
;
A
#
# COMPACT_ATOMS: atom_id res chain seq x y z
N THR A 1 3.47 28.82 -21.70
CA THR A 1 4.14 27.53 -21.44
C THR A 1 3.10 26.42 -21.59
N ARG A 2 3.24 25.59 -22.62
CA ARG A 2 2.44 24.37 -22.73
C ARG A 2 2.75 23.53 -21.50
N MET A 3 1.78 23.40 -20.60
CA MET A 3 1.90 22.43 -19.51
C MET A 3 2.08 21.04 -20.15
N THR A 4 3.23 20.44 -19.88
CA THR A 4 3.49 19.07 -20.30
C THR A 4 2.40 18.16 -19.74
N PRO A 5 2.03 17.07 -20.42
CA PRO A 5 1.06 16.10 -19.89
C PRO A 5 1.37 15.65 -18.45
N THR A 6 2.65 15.59 -18.08
CA THR A 6 3.15 15.33 -16.73
C THR A 6 2.60 16.28 -15.67
N VAL A 7 2.57 17.59 -15.90
CA VAL A 7 2.07 18.59 -14.94
C VAL A 7 0.56 18.44 -14.70
N ARG A 8 -0.20 18.04 -15.70
CA ARG A 8 -1.64 17.75 -15.54
C ARG A 8 -1.85 16.48 -14.71
N HIS A 9 -1.04 15.45 -14.96
CA HIS A 9 -1.10 14.21 -14.18
C HIS A 9 -0.65 14.42 -12.74
N GLU A 10 0.36 15.25 -12.49
CA GLU A 10 0.80 15.62 -11.14
C GLU A 10 -0.31 16.33 -10.35
N LYS A 11 -1.04 17.25 -10.96
CA LYS A 11 -2.17 17.91 -10.31
C LYS A 11 -3.32 16.95 -10.00
N ALA A 12 -3.62 16.04 -10.94
CA ALA A 12 -4.61 15.00 -10.73
C ALA A 12 -4.16 14.06 -9.61
N ALA A 13 -2.89 13.64 -9.61
CA ALA A 13 -2.31 12.81 -8.55
C ALA A 13 -2.35 13.50 -7.20
N LEU A 14 -2.03 14.79 -7.12
CA LEU A 14 -2.11 15.56 -5.89
C LEU A 14 -3.56 15.60 -5.36
N GLY A 15 -4.53 15.84 -6.24
CA GLY A 15 -5.95 15.81 -5.86
C GLY A 15 -6.37 14.46 -5.29
N VAL A 16 -5.94 13.38 -5.90
CA VAL A 16 -6.25 12.02 -5.45
C VAL A 16 -5.50 11.64 -4.18
N LEU A 17 -4.25 12.08 -4.02
CA LEU A 17 -3.52 11.94 -2.77
C LEU A 17 -4.18 12.70 -1.62
N LEU A 18 -4.73 13.88 -1.87
CA LEU A 18 -5.51 14.62 -0.87
C LEU A 18 -6.79 13.87 -0.47
N ILE A 19 -7.49 13.25 -1.43
CA ILE A 19 -8.64 12.38 -1.15
C ILE A 19 -8.19 11.17 -0.33
N GLY A 20 -7.09 10.54 -0.69
CA GLY A 20 -6.52 9.41 0.05
C GLY A 20 -6.09 9.82 1.47
N ALA A 21 -5.46 10.97 1.63
CA ALA A 21 -5.10 11.51 2.95
C ALA A 21 -6.34 11.82 3.79
N PHE A 22 -7.40 12.39 3.19
CA PHE A 22 -8.68 12.59 3.86
C PHE A 22 -9.29 11.26 4.30
N GLY A 23 -9.29 10.25 3.43
CA GLY A 23 -9.75 8.91 3.76
C GLY A 23 -8.95 8.29 4.91
N PHE A 24 -7.63 8.45 4.92
CA PHE A 24 -6.77 8.00 6.01
C PHE A 24 -7.09 8.70 7.33
N LEU A 25 -7.23 10.03 7.31
CA LEU A 25 -7.59 10.79 8.50
C LEU A 25 -8.98 10.43 9.00
N TRP A 26 -9.92 10.21 8.09
CA TRP A 26 -11.26 9.76 8.45
C TRP A 26 -11.23 8.36 9.07
N TRP A 27 -10.49 7.42 8.47
CA TRP A 27 -10.26 6.11 9.06
C TRP A 27 -9.62 6.21 10.45
N LEU A 28 -8.58 7.02 10.60
CA LEU A 28 -7.89 7.22 11.86
C LEU A 28 -8.82 7.82 12.91
N SER A 29 -9.58 8.86 12.56
CA SER A 29 -10.53 9.51 13.48
C SER A 29 -11.69 8.59 13.88
N SER A 30 -12.14 7.70 13.00
CA SER A 30 -13.20 6.75 13.31
C SER A 30 -12.82 5.76 14.41
N GLN A 31 -11.53 5.52 14.61
CA GLN A 31 -11.03 4.65 15.69
C GLN A 31 -11.17 5.29 17.08
N TRP A 32 -11.24 6.60 17.16
CA TRP A 32 -11.48 7.31 18.42
C TRP A 32 -12.95 7.28 18.86
N TYR A 33 -13.87 7.12 17.89
CA TYR A 33 -15.30 7.04 18.14
C TYR A 33 -15.80 5.61 18.38
N VAL A 34 -15.09 4.62 17.87
CA VAL A 34 -15.28 3.23 18.28
C VAL A 34 -14.54 3.12 19.61
N GLY A 35 -15.25 3.41 20.69
CA GLY A 35 -14.70 3.31 22.03
C GLY A 35 -14.03 1.94 22.22
N PRO A 36 -12.97 1.84 23.06
CA PRO A 36 -12.28 0.57 23.30
C PRO A 36 -13.23 -0.57 23.67
N SER A 37 -14.44 -0.23 24.13
CA SER A 37 -15.47 -1.19 24.52
C SER A 37 -16.20 -1.84 23.36
N ASP A 38 -16.54 -1.12 22.27
CA ASP A 38 -17.54 -1.64 21.34
C ASP A 38 -16.94 -2.46 20.18
N GLY A 39 -15.83 -2.04 19.62
CA GLY A 39 -15.13 -2.80 18.57
C GLY A 39 -14.17 -3.86 19.13
N TYR A 40 -13.45 -3.53 20.18
CA TYR A 40 -12.47 -4.42 20.81
C TYR A 40 -13.15 -5.52 21.62
N VAL A 41 -14.19 -5.18 22.36
CA VAL A 41 -14.92 -6.13 23.21
C VAL A 41 -15.77 -7.08 22.35
N ALA A 42 -16.36 -6.62 21.26
CA ALA A 42 -17.08 -7.51 20.33
C ALA A 42 -16.13 -8.51 19.66
N VAL A 43 -14.92 -8.10 19.31
CA VAL A 43 -13.88 -8.99 18.75
C VAL A 43 -13.35 -9.95 19.82
N TYR A 44 -13.14 -9.49 21.05
CA TYR A 44 -12.70 -10.32 22.16
C TYR A 44 -13.80 -11.25 22.70
N GLN A 45 -15.05 -10.77 22.79
CA GLN A 45 -16.18 -11.56 23.26
C GLN A 45 -16.72 -12.52 22.19
N GLY A 46 -16.50 -12.23 20.91
CA GLY A 46 -16.82 -13.13 19.79
C GLY A 46 -15.96 -14.41 19.77
N GLY A 47 -14.93 -14.51 20.60
CA GLY A 47 -14.23 -15.74 20.96
C GLY A 47 -13.52 -16.49 19.83
N SER A 48 -13.47 -15.94 18.61
CA SER A 48 -12.73 -16.57 17.52
C SER A 48 -11.25 -16.15 17.57
N SER A 49 -10.37 -17.10 17.83
CA SER A 49 -8.92 -16.89 17.79
C SER A 49 -8.42 -16.34 16.45
N VAL A 50 -9.13 -16.61 15.37
CA VAL A 50 -8.87 -16.11 14.02
C VAL A 50 -9.07 -14.60 13.94
N MET A 51 -10.10 -14.06 14.59
CA MET A 51 -10.35 -12.62 14.62
C MET A 51 -9.31 -11.88 15.47
N MET A 52 -8.86 -12.46 16.58
CA MET A 52 -7.84 -11.88 17.44
C MET A 52 -6.47 -11.79 16.77
N THR A 53 -6.13 -12.71 15.90
CA THR A 53 -4.83 -12.74 15.22
C THR A 53 -4.76 -11.85 13.98
N SER A 54 -5.88 -11.24 13.56
CA SER A 54 -5.90 -10.33 12.40
C SER A 54 -5.40 -8.93 12.73
N TYR A 55 -5.37 -8.54 14.00
CA TYR A 55 -5.09 -7.17 14.49
C TYR A 55 -6.00 -6.07 13.90
N VAL A 56 -6.96 -6.44 13.08
CA VAL A 56 -7.96 -5.56 12.49
C VAL A 56 -9.32 -6.19 12.68
N PRO A 57 -10.26 -5.48 13.30
CA PRO A 57 -11.58 -6.02 13.56
C PRO A 57 -12.34 -6.24 12.26
N MET A 58 -12.96 -7.43 12.12
CA MET A 58 -13.92 -7.68 11.04
C MET A 58 -15.23 -6.91 11.22
N MET A 59 -15.50 -6.43 12.42
CA MET A 59 -16.73 -5.72 12.81
C MET A 59 -16.41 -4.30 13.27
N ALA A 60 -15.72 -3.54 12.42
CA ALA A 60 -15.53 -2.11 12.64
C ALA A 60 -16.72 -1.31 12.08
N ALA A 61 -16.80 -0.03 12.48
CA ALA A 61 -17.76 0.89 11.91
C ALA A 61 -17.59 1.04 10.38
N PRO A 62 -18.66 1.27 9.61
CA PRO A 62 -18.55 1.46 8.17
C PRO A 62 -17.54 2.55 7.75
N SER A 63 -17.41 3.62 8.53
CA SER A 63 -16.46 4.71 8.31
C SER A 63 -14.99 4.24 8.34
N PHE A 64 -14.68 3.23 9.14
CA PHE A 64 -13.35 2.62 9.18
C PHE A 64 -12.96 2.03 7.82
N TYR A 65 -13.84 1.19 7.26
CA TYR A 65 -13.60 0.55 5.97
C TYR A 65 -13.64 1.55 4.81
N ALA A 66 -14.63 2.45 4.81
CA ALA A 66 -14.77 3.48 3.79
C ALA A 66 -13.52 4.39 3.74
N GLY A 67 -13.01 4.82 4.89
CA GLY A 67 -11.81 5.62 4.98
C GLY A 67 -10.57 4.89 4.44
N LEU A 68 -10.39 3.62 4.83
CA LEU A 68 -9.26 2.82 4.37
C LEU A 68 -9.32 2.50 2.87
N ILE A 69 -10.52 2.21 2.35
CA ILE A 69 -10.75 2.01 0.90
C ILE A 69 -10.41 3.29 0.13
N LEU A 70 -10.87 4.43 0.62
CA LEU A 70 -10.61 5.73 -0.03
C LEU A 70 -9.11 6.05 -0.07
N PHE A 71 -8.40 5.79 1.02
CA PHE A 71 -6.94 5.88 1.08
C PHE A 71 -6.28 4.96 0.04
N ALA A 72 -6.71 3.70 -0.03
CA ALA A 72 -6.17 2.71 -0.96
C ALA A 72 -6.39 3.11 -2.43
N VAL A 73 -7.57 3.66 -2.76
CA VAL A 73 -7.87 4.20 -4.10
C VAL A 73 -6.91 5.34 -4.44
N GLY A 74 -6.70 6.27 -3.53
CA GLY A 74 -5.74 7.37 -3.71
C GLY A 74 -4.32 6.87 -3.99
N ALA A 75 -3.85 5.91 -3.18
CA ALA A 75 -2.53 5.31 -3.34
C ALA A 75 -2.38 4.55 -4.67
N LEU A 76 -3.43 3.83 -5.10
CA LEU A 76 -3.43 3.11 -6.38
C LEU A 76 -3.28 4.06 -7.58
N ILE A 77 -4.04 5.15 -7.58
CA ILE A 77 -3.96 6.14 -8.66
C ILE A 77 -2.58 6.82 -8.65
N ALA A 78 -2.01 7.10 -7.48
CA ALA A 78 -0.64 7.62 -7.38
C ALA A 78 0.38 6.68 -8.03
N CYS A 79 0.26 5.36 -7.83
CA CYS A 79 1.11 4.37 -8.51
C CYS A 79 0.98 4.44 -10.04
N PHE A 80 -0.25 4.52 -10.56
CA PHE A 80 -0.45 4.61 -12.00
C PHE A 80 0.04 5.92 -12.61
N VAL A 81 -0.11 7.03 -11.90
CA VAL A 81 0.47 8.32 -12.32
C VAL A 81 2.01 8.25 -12.35
N PHE A 82 2.61 7.62 -11.34
CA PHE A 82 4.04 7.38 -11.30
C PHE A 82 4.52 6.55 -12.51
N PHE A 83 3.87 5.41 -12.79
CA PHE A 83 4.20 4.59 -13.96
C PHE A 83 3.98 5.35 -15.27
N GLY A 84 2.88 6.08 -15.41
CA GLY A 84 2.61 6.93 -16.57
C GLY A 84 3.69 7.99 -16.77
N THR A 85 4.17 8.60 -15.71
CA THR A 85 5.28 9.56 -15.73
C THR A 85 6.56 8.92 -16.24
N LEU A 86 6.88 7.70 -15.83
CA LEU A 86 8.05 6.96 -16.32
C LEU A 86 7.95 6.64 -17.80
N VAL A 87 6.77 6.24 -18.27
CA VAL A 87 6.53 5.98 -19.71
C VAL A 87 6.73 7.25 -20.52
N VAL A 88 6.17 8.38 -20.07
CA VAL A 88 6.34 9.68 -20.73
C VAL A 88 7.81 10.11 -20.73
N ALA A 89 8.49 10.01 -19.60
CA ALA A 89 9.89 10.35 -19.46
C ALA A 89 10.78 9.53 -20.41
N LYS A 90 10.48 8.24 -20.57
CA LYS A 90 11.19 7.37 -21.52
C LYS A 90 10.91 7.75 -22.96
N ARG A 91 9.66 8.01 -23.31
CA ARG A 91 9.24 8.44 -24.65
C ARG A 91 9.91 9.76 -25.04
N ASP A 92 9.90 10.72 -24.13
CA ASP A 92 10.41 12.07 -24.34
C ASP A 92 11.94 12.15 -24.15
N LYS A 93 12.61 10.99 -23.92
CA LYS A 93 14.07 10.85 -23.78
C LYS A 93 14.66 11.80 -22.74
N THR A 94 13.95 12.02 -21.63
CA THR A 94 14.41 12.89 -20.54
C THR A 94 15.62 12.31 -19.78
N TYR A 95 15.91 11.03 -19.98
CA TYR A 95 17.12 10.36 -19.49
C TYR A 95 17.62 9.35 -20.54
N GLN A 96 18.91 9.06 -20.47
CA GLN A 96 19.57 8.08 -21.33
C GLN A 96 19.88 6.80 -20.55
N GLY A 97 19.84 5.66 -21.23
CA GLY A 97 20.15 4.37 -20.61
C GLY A 97 19.02 3.82 -19.74
N SER A 98 19.39 3.15 -18.66
CA SER A 98 18.45 2.60 -17.69
C SER A 98 18.02 3.66 -16.66
N VAL A 99 16.84 3.48 -16.06
CA VAL A 99 16.38 4.36 -14.96
C VAL A 99 17.39 4.37 -13.81
N PRO A 100 17.60 5.50 -13.15
CA PRO A 100 18.46 5.58 -11.95
C PRO A 100 18.05 4.55 -10.90
N LEU A 101 19.03 4.06 -10.11
CA LEU A 101 18.79 3.02 -9.10
C LEU A 101 17.73 3.45 -8.07
N VAL A 102 17.72 4.72 -7.68
CA VAL A 102 16.70 5.30 -6.81
C VAL A 102 15.30 5.16 -7.41
N THR A 103 15.15 5.53 -8.68
CA THR A 103 13.87 5.38 -9.41
C THR A 103 13.49 3.91 -9.54
N PHE A 104 14.46 3.02 -9.74
CA PHE A 104 14.23 1.57 -9.81
C PHE A 104 13.69 1.02 -8.48
N GLY A 105 14.23 1.47 -7.35
CA GLY A 105 13.70 1.14 -6.03
C GLY A 105 12.28 1.67 -5.81
N ALA A 106 11.99 2.89 -6.27
CA ALA A 106 10.64 3.44 -6.22
C ALA A 106 9.65 2.67 -7.12
N ILE A 107 10.09 2.19 -8.29
CA ILE A 107 9.30 1.28 -9.14
C ILE A 107 8.96 0.00 -8.38
N THR A 108 9.93 -0.59 -7.69
CA THR A 108 9.73 -1.78 -6.86
C THR A 108 8.66 -1.56 -5.80
N ALA A 109 8.75 -0.45 -5.06
CA ALA A 109 7.76 -0.07 -4.07
C ALA A 109 6.36 0.10 -4.67
N ALA A 110 6.26 0.75 -5.83
CA ALA A 110 4.99 0.95 -6.52
C ALA A 110 4.38 -0.36 -7.05
N ILE A 111 5.19 -1.30 -7.53
CA ILE A 111 4.71 -2.64 -7.92
C ILE A 111 4.15 -3.38 -6.72
N ILE A 112 4.87 -3.40 -5.59
CA ILE A 112 4.41 -4.03 -4.36
C ILE A 112 3.09 -3.37 -3.91
N ALA A 113 3.00 -2.04 -4.00
CA ALA A 113 1.80 -1.29 -3.64
C ALA A 113 0.57 -1.71 -4.46
N VAL A 114 0.70 -1.89 -5.78
CA VAL A 114 -0.41 -2.34 -6.62
C VAL A 114 -0.93 -3.70 -6.19
N PHE A 115 -0.06 -4.68 -5.95
CA PHE A 115 -0.46 -6.01 -5.48
C PHE A 115 -1.07 -5.96 -4.07
N THR A 116 -0.49 -5.16 -3.19
CA THR A 116 -1.00 -4.92 -1.83
C THR A 116 -2.42 -4.38 -1.87
N ILE A 117 -2.66 -3.34 -2.67
CA ILE A 117 -3.98 -2.70 -2.77
C ILE A 117 -5.00 -3.64 -3.41
N ALA A 118 -4.60 -4.44 -4.40
CA ALA A 118 -5.47 -5.47 -4.98
C ALA A 118 -5.93 -6.48 -3.92
N SER A 119 -5.01 -6.97 -3.08
CA SER A 119 -5.35 -7.84 -1.95
C SER A 119 -6.27 -7.13 -0.94
N GLY A 120 -5.99 -5.86 -0.66
CA GLY A 120 -6.85 -5.02 0.19
C GLY A 120 -8.28 -4.89 -0.34
N ALA A 121 -8.45 -4.70 -1.64
CA ALA A 121 -9.77 -4.60 -2.26
C ALA A 121 -10.59 -5.89 -2.10
N ILE A 122 -9.94 -7.06 -2.23
CA ILE A 122 -10.60 -8.36 -2.10
C ILE A 122 -11.22 -8.53 -0.71
N ILE A 123 -10.64 -7.94 0.32
CA ILE A 123 -11.13 -8.14 1.68
C ILE A 123 -11.87 -6.91 2.26
N LEU A 124 -11.42 -5.71 1.97
CA LEU A 124 -12.00 -4.50 2.53
C LEU A 124 -13.39 -4.20 1.94
N ILE A 125 -13.60 -4.47 0.65
CA ILE A 125 -14.89 -4.22 0.01
C ILE A 125 -15.97 -5.14 0.58
N PRO A 126 -15.82 -6.48 0.63
CA PRO A 126 -16.81 -7.32 1.28
C PRO A 126 -17.04 -6.99 2.76
N THR A 127 -15.98 -6.66 3.49
CA THR A 127 -16.12 -6.33 4.91
C THR A 127 -16.84 -5.00 5.11
N PHE A 128 -16.63 -4.03 4.22
CA PHE A 128 -17.45 -2.81 4.18
C PHE A 128 -18.92 -3.13 3.91
N LEU A 129 -19.22 -3.97 2.91
CA LEU A 129 -20.57 -4.38 2.60
C LEU A 129 -21.24 -5.14 3.76
N LEU A 130 -20.49 -5.94 4.50
CA LEU A 130 -20.93 -6.56 5.74
C LEU A 130 -21.30 -5.51 6.79
N SER A 131 -20.44 -4.51 6.97
CA SER A 131 -20.63 -3.46 7.99
C SER A 131 -21.86 -2.58 7.76
N ILE A 132 -22.34 -2.47 6.52
CA ILE A 132 -23.57 -1.74 6.16
C ILE A 132 -24.77 -2.66 5.95
N GLY A 133 -24.64 -3.95 6.20
CA GLY A 133 -25.72 -4.93 6.12
C GLY A 133 -26.10 -5.37 4.72
N TRP A 134 -25.31 -5.12 3.69
CA TRP A 134 -25.58 -5.54 2.31
C TRP A 134 -25.28 -7.03 2.07
N ILE A 135 -24.37 -7.61 2.84
CA ILE A 135 -24.13 -9.05 2.87
C ILE A 135 -24.20 -9.53 4.32
N SER A 136 -24.46 -10.81 4.51
CA SER A 136 -24.71 -11.40 5.82
C SER A 136 -23.47 -11.99 6.49
N ALA A 137 -22.42 -12.29 5.74
CA ALA A 137 -21.21 -12.91 6.27
C ALA A 137 -19.99 -12.67 5.41
N VAL A 138 -18.83 -12.66 6.05
CA VAL A 138 -17.51 -12.80 5.45
C VAL A 138 -16.79 -13.92 6.22
N ASP A 139 -16.16 -14.85 5.52
CA ASP A 139 -15.43 -15.94 6.16
C ASP A 139 -14.23 -15.42 6.95
N PRO A 140 -14.11 -15.68 8.27
CA PRO A 140 -13.03 -15.16 9.09
C PRO A 140 -11.64 -15.66 8.69
N LEU A 141 -11.55 -16.89 8.18
CA LEU A 141 -10.28 -17.47 7.74
C LEU A 141 -9.80 -16.79 6.44
N VAL A 142 -10.72 -16.60 5.49
CA VAL A 142 -10.44 -15.85 4.26
C VAL A 142 -10.06 -14.42 4.60
N TYR A 143 -10.78 -13.77 5.53
CA TYR A 143 -10.45 -12.43 6.01
C TYR A 143 -9.02 -12.37 6.55
N ARG A 144 -8.66 -13.24 7.49
CA ARG A 144 -7.31 -13.29 8.08
C ARG A 144 -6.24 -13.51 7.02
N THR A 145 -6.45 -14.48 6.12
CA THR A 145 -5.48 -14.87 5.10
C THR A 145 -5.22 -13.73 4.12
N ILE A 146 -6.28 -13.16 3.56
CA ILE A 146 -6.16 -12.07 2.58
C ILE A 146 -5.74 -10.77 3.24
N TRP A 147 -6.18 -10.53 4.49
CA TRP A 147 -5.72 -9.36 5.24
C TRP A 147 -4.20 -9.28 5.29
N TRP A 148 -3.51 -10.36 5.53
CA TRP A 148 -2.06 -10.34 5.63
C TRP A 148 -1.35 -10.21 4.29
N ALA A 149 -1.96 -10.63 3.20
CA ALA A 149 -1.49 -10.29 1.86
C ALA A 149 -1.55 -8.76 1.60
N PHE A 150 -2.49 -8.07 2.24
CA PHE A 150 -2.55 -6.61 2.28
C PHE A 150 -1.65 -6.02 3.37
N GLY A 151 -1.80 -6.44 4.62
CA GLY A 151 -1.18 -5.83 5.79
C GLY A 151 0.35 -5.98 5.82
N HIS A 152 0.88 -7.19 5.63
CA HIS A 152 2.32 -7.42 5.61
C HIS A 152 2.96 -6.74 4.40
N SER A 153 2.38 -6.89 3.22
CA SER A 153 2.91 -6.26 2.00
C SER A 153 2.93 -4.73 2.09
N SER A 154 1.99 -4.10 2.80
CA SER A 154 2.01 -2.66 3.03
C SER A 154 3.22 -2.19 3.83
N GLN A 155 3.69 -2.97 4.80
CA GLN A 155 4.92 -2.69 5.52
C GLN A 155 6.15 -2.75 4.59
N GLN A 156 6.13 -3.66 3.65
CA GLN A 156 7.24 -3.87 2.72
C GLN A 156 7.34 -2.77 1.65
N ILE A 157 6.26 -2.09 1.33
CA ILE A 157 6.29 -0.87 0.52
C ILE A 157 7.20 0.16 1.19
N ASN A 158 7.03 0.37 2.50
CA ASN A 158 7.84 1.30 3.27
C ASN A 158 9.32 0.92 3.23
N VAL A 159 9.65 -0.35 3.41
CA VAL A 159 11.06 -0.81 3.38
C VAL A 159 11.68 -0.58 2.00
N ALA A 160 10.98 -0.95 0.91
CA ALA A 160 11.48 -0.72 -0.46
C ALA A 160 11.68 0.77 -0.75
N ALA A 161 10.75 1.62 -0.32
CA ALA A 161 10.83 3.06 -0.47
C ALA A 161 12.00 3.65 0.35
N HIS A 162 12.19 3.22 1.60
CA HIS A 162 13.30 3.67 2.43
C HIS A 162 14.65 3.29 1.85
N ILE A 163 14.83 2.05 1.39
CA ILE A 163 16.08 1.62 0.73
C ILE A 163 16.35 2.48 -0.50
N SER A 164 15.33 2.79 -1.30
CA SER A 164 15.44 3.70 -2.43
C SER A 164 15.98 5.07 -2.01
N ILE A 165 15.42 5.64 -0.93
CA ILE A 165 15.85 6.93 -0.37
C ILE A 165 17.28 6.84 0.18
N TRP A 166 17.66 5.73 0.81
CA TRP A 166 19.04 5.55 1.32
C TRP A 166 20.07 5.57 0.20
N TYR A 167 19.79 4.97 -0.95
CA TYR A 167 20.64 5.10 -2.13
C TYR A 167 20.78 6.55 -2.58
N LEU A 168 19.69 7.33 -2.55
CA LEU A 168 19.71 8.75 -2.89
C LEU A 168 20.58 9.55 -1.90
N VAL A 169 20.32 9.38 -0.61
CA VAL A 169 21.03 10.10 0.45
C VAL A 169 22.53 9.77 0.41
N ALA A 170 22.88 8.49 0.29
CA ALA A 170 24.28 8.06 0.17
C ALA A 170 24.97 8.69 -1.03
N ALA A 171 24.31 8.74 -2.17
CA ALA A 171 24.86 9.35 -3.38
C ALA A 171 25.01 10.87 -3.27
N VAL A 172 23.98 11.57 -2.75
CA VAL A 172 23.96 13.04 -2.71
C VAL A 172 24.80 13.59 -1.58
N ALA A 173 24.70 13.00 -0.37
CA ALA A 173 25.40 13.52 0.80
C ALA A 173 26.88 13.09 0.87
N PHE A 174 27.21 11.91 0.35
CA PHE A 174 28.54 11.32 0.51
C PHE A 174 29.25 10.99 -0.80
N GLY A 175 28.61 11.23 -1.96
CA GLY A 175 29.13 10.84 -3.27
C GLY A 175 29.30 9.32 -3.43
N ALA A 176 28.64 8.53 -2.59
CA ALA A 176 28.76 7.08 -2.58
C ALA A 176 28.14 6.46 -3.82
N LYS A 177 28.74 5.38 -4.31
CA LYS A 177 28.21 4.58 -5.43
C LYS A 177 28.04 3.14 -4.96
N PRO A 178 26.98 2.43 -5.46
CA PRO A 178 26.84 1.02 -5.14
C PRO A 178 28.03 0.23 -5.69
N MET A 179 28.51 -0.75 -4.95
CA MET A 179 29.60 -1.63 -5.41
C MET A 179 29.22 -2.37 -6.69
N SER A 180 27.97 -2.75 -6.82
CA SER A 180 27.42 -3.34 -8.02
C SER A 180 25.95 -2.94 -8.21
N GLU A 181 25.69 -2.08 -9.17
CA GLU A 181 24.31 -1.67 -9.48
C GLU A 181 23.47 -2.85 -9.98
N ARG A 182 24.08 -3.81 -10.66
CA ARG A 182 23.40 -5.04 -11.11
C ARG A 182 22.88 -5.85 -9.92
N VAL A 183 23.71 -6.04 -8.89
CA VAL A 183 23.30 -6.75 -7.68
C VAL A 183 22.18 -5.99 -6.97
N SER A 184 22.30 -4.68 -6.82
CA SER A 184 21.26 -3.85 -6.20
C SER A 184 19.92 -3.96 -6.93
N ARG A 185 19.91 -3.92 -8.27
CA ARG A 185 18.70 -4.09 -9.07
C ARG A 185 18.11 -5.49 -8.93
N THR A 186 18.96 -6.52 -8.93
CA THR A 186 18.52 -7.90 -8.70
C THR A 186 17.89 -8.06 -7.32
N ALA A 187 18.49 -7.45 -6.28
CA ALA A 187 17.94 -7.44 -4.93
C ALA A 187 16.54 -6.82 -4.90
N PHE A 188 16.33 -5.68 -5.56
CA PHE A 188 15.00 -5.07 -5.66
C PHE A 188 13.97 -5.97 -6.36
N LEU A 189 14.36 -6.71 -7.40
CA LEU A 189 13.46 -7.67 -8.06
C LEU A 189 13.12 -8.84 -7.15
N LEU A 190 14.11 -9.40 -6.45
CA LEU A 190 13.91 -10.45 -5.46
C LEU A 190 13.04 -9.96 -4.30
N TYR A 191 13.12 -8.70 -3.98
CA TYR A 191 12.28 -8.07 -2.97
C TYR A 191 10.78 -8.17 -3.33
N ILE A 192 10.41 -7.94 -4.59
CA ILE A 192 9.01 -8.12 -5.04
C ILE A 192 8.53 -9.54 -4.75
N LEU A 193 9.33 -10.55 -5.12
CA LEU A 193 8.97 -11.95 -4.94
C LEU A 193 8.89 -12.35 -3.46
N PHE A 194 9.99 -12.17 -2.73
CA PHE A 194 10.09 -12.68 -1.37
C PHE A 194 9.21 -11.95 -0.38
N LEU A 195 8.95 -10.66 -0.60
CA LEU A 195 8.10 -9.91 0.31
C LEU A 195 6.61 -10.21 0.14
N GLN A 196 6.18 -10.52 -1.08
CA GLN A 196 4.81 -11.03 -1.27
C GLN A 196 4.64 -12.40 -0.60
N LEU A 197 5.63 -13.28 -0.72
CA LEU A 197 5.62 -14.61 -0.06
C LEU A 197 5.74 -14.49 1.47
N ALA A 198 6.41 -13.47 1.98
CA ALA A 198 6.59 -13.28 3.42
C ALA A 198 5.28 -13.08 4.18
N SER A 199 4.20 -12.67 3.50
CA SER A 199 2.86 -12.59 4.09
C SER A 199 2.39 -13.93 4.67
N ALA A 200 2.91 -15.04 4.17
CA ALA A 200 2.54 -16.40 4.61
C ALA A 200 2.92 -16.68 6.07
N HIS A 201 3.92 -16.01 6.66
CA HIS A 201 4.29 -16.25 8.06
C HIS A 201 3.19 -15.85 9.06
N HIS A 202 2.29 -14.93 8.68
CA HIS A 202 1.13 -14.58 9.49
C HIS A 202 0.00 -15.63 9.43
N ILE A 203 0.10 -16.58 8.50
CA ILE A 203 -0.91 -17.61 8.27
C ILE A 203 -0.47 -18.92 8.93
N LEU A 204 0.85 -19.16 8.92
CA LEU A 204 1.47 -20.41 9.37
C LEU A 204 1.82 -20.42 10.86
N ALA A 205 1.63 -19.30 11.55
CA ALA A 205 1.93 -19.15 12.98
C ALA A 205 0.74 -19.50 13.87
#